data_452e521a318f4575b17320beef67ff59
#
_entry.id   452e521a318f4575b17320beef67ff59
#
_cell.length_a   1.000
_cell.length_b   1.000
_cell.length_c   1.000
_cell.angle_alpha   90.00
_cell.angle_beta   90.00
_cell.angle_gamma   90.00
#
_symmetry.space_group_name_H-M   'P 1'
#
loop_
_entity.id
_entity.type
_entity.pdbx_description
1 polymer ?
#
loop_
_entity_poly.entity_id
_entity_poly.type
_entity_poly.pdbx_seq_one_letter_code
_entity_poly.pdbx_strand_id
1 'polypeptide(L)'
;MATKWKFTGIEKLEKEFNKKVKNIESGTSEGLVNAAKYLLELSQPLVPVDTGRLKESGQVVEEDSSTVYVTYEAFNPETGYEYAPIQHEALDFHHNIGQAKYLEEPFMMNLDKLVEIVAGKTKEGVDK
;
A
#
# COMPACT_ATOMS: atom_id res chain seq x y z
N MET A 1 -19.92 54.80 3.71
CA MET A 1 -19.00 54.26 2.71
C MET A 1 -18.92 52.77 2.87
N ALA A 2 -19.16 52.07 1.81
CA ALA A 2 -19.09 50.64 1.86
C ALA A 2 -17.62 50.20 1.83
N THR A 3 -17.20 49.46 2.84
CA THR A 3 -15.92 48.85 2.85
C THR A 3 -15.98 47.58 2.01
N LYS A 4 -15.31 47.58 0.93
CA LYS A 4 -15.32 46.45 0.01
C LYS A 4 -14.09 45.60 0.26
N TRP A 5 -14.30 44.45 0.85
CA TRP A 5 -13.25 43.50 1.04
C TRP A 5 -13.18 42.58 -0.18
N LYS A 6 -12.04 42.58 -0.80
CA LYS A 6 -11.81 41.73 -1.95
C LYS A 6 -10.99 40.52 -1.53
N PHE A 7 -11.64 39.39 -1.47
CA PHE A 7 -11.00 38.17 -0.98
C PHE A 7 -10.47 37.29 -2.09
N THR A 8 -9.84 37.92 -3.08
CA THR A 8 -9.22 37.15 -4.17
C THR A 8 -8.15 36.20 -3.67
N GLY A 9 -7.53 36.55 -2.54
CA GLY A 9 -6.53 35.70 -1.92
C GLY A 9 -7.11 34.42 -1.34
N ILE A 10 -8.42 34.41 -1.00
CA ILE A 10 -9.07 33.23 -0.43
C ILE A 10 -9.20 32.15 -1.49
N GLU A 11 -9.63 32.52 -2.70
CA GLU A 11 -9.76 31.55 -3.80
C GLU A 11 -8.40 30.97 -4.17
N LYS A 12 -7.38 31.81 -4.20
CA LYS A 12 -6.03 31.38 -4.48
C LYS A 12 -5.51 30.45 -3.38
N LEU A 13 -5.79 30.79 -2.14
CA LEU A 13 -5.41 29.97 -0.98
C LEU A 13 -6.09 28.60 -1.04
N GLU A 14 -7.38 28.58 -1.38
CA GLU A 14 -8.14 27.34 -1.52
C GLU A 14 -7.55 26.45 -2.61
N LYS A 15 -7.18 27.03 -3.74
CA LYS A 15 -6.54 26.27 -4.82
C LYS A 15 -5.20 25.69 -4.39
N GLU A 16 -4.39 26.49 -3.69
CA GLU A 16 -3.09 26.02 -3.19
C GLU A 16 -3.27 24.94 -2.14
N PHE A 17 -4.26 25.09 -1.26
CA PHE A 17 -4.57 24.09 -0.25
C PHE A 17 -4.99 22.78 -0.89
N ASN A 18 -5.91 22.84 -1.86
CA ASN A 18 -6.37 21.64 -2.56
C ASN A 18 -5.24 20.96 -3.32
N LYS A 19 -4.34 21.72 -3.89
CA LYS A 19 -3.18 21.20 -4.56
C LYS A 19 -2.26 20.47 -3.59
N LYS A 20 -2.04 21.04 -2.40
CA LYS A 20 -1.25 20.39 -1.35
C LYS A 20 -1.89 19.10 -0.88
N VAL A 21 -3.19 19.10 -0.68
CA VAL A 21 -3.91 17.89 -0.29
C VAL A 21 -3.73 16.78 -1.33
N LYS A 22 -3.86 17.12 -2.60
CA LYS A 22 -3.65 16.16 -3.69
C LYS A 22 -2.21 15.62 -3.71
N ASN A 23 -1.25 16.48 -3.47
CA ASN A 23 0.16 16.06 -3.43
C ASN A 23 0.42 15.13 -2.26
N ILE A 24 -0.19 15.39 -1.12
CA ILE A 24 -0.08 14.54 0.07
C ILE A 24 -0.73 13.18 -0.19
N GLU A 25 -1.93 13.17 -0.75
CA GLU A 25 -2.63 11.93 -1.10
C GLU A 25 -1.83 11.10 -2.10
N SER A 26 -1.31 11.75 -3.13
CA SER A 26 -0.48 11.11 -4.14
C SER A 26 0.78 10.52 -3.53
N GLY A 27 1.45 11.27 -2.65
CA GLY A 27 2.64 10.79 -1.96
C GLY A 27 2.35 9.62 -1.05
N THR A 28 1.24 9.67 -0.32
CA THR A 28 0.83 8.59 0.58
C THR A 28 0.51 7.33 -0.23
N SER A 29 -0.21 7.48 -1.33
CA SER A 29 -0.55 6.36 -2.21
C SER A 29 0.71 5.71 -2.79
N GLU A 30 1.65 6.51 -3.27
CA GLU A 30 2.92 6.01 -3.76
C GLU A 30 3.71 5.31 -2.66
N GLY A 31 3.69 5.88 -1.46
CA GLY A 31 4.34 5.29 -0.29
C GLY A 31 3.76 3.94 0.07
N LEU A 32 2.44 3.79 0.01
CA LEU A 32 1.78 2.51 0.28
C LEU A 32 2.20 1.46 -0.75
N VAL A 33 2.24 1.82 -2.03
CA VAL A 33 2.68 0.91 -3.08
C VAL A 33 4.14 0.50 -2.86
N ASN A 34 5.00 1.45 -2.54
CA ASN A 34 6.41 1.17 -2.30
C ASN A 34 6.60 0.27 -1.08
N ALA A 35 5.85 0.52 0.00
CA ALA A 35 5.88 -0.31 1.18
C ALA A 35 5.38 -1.72 0.88
N ALA A 36 4.32 -1.84 0.08
CA ALA A 36 3.79 -3.13 -0.33
C ALA A 36 4.79 -3.92 -1.16
N LYS A 37 5.48 -3.25 -2.08
CA LYS A 37 6.53 -3.87 -2.89
C LYS A 37 7.69 -4.36 -2.02
N TYR A 38 8.07 -3.57 -1.03
CA TYR A 38 9.12 -3.95 -0.08
C TYR A 38 8.69 -5.18 0.71
N LEU A 39 7.45 -5.19 1.21
CA LEU A 39 6.92 -6.34 1.94
C LEU A 39 6.89 -7.60 1.04
N LEU A 40 6.48 -7.45 -0.20
CA LEU A 40 6.47 -8.56 -1.15
C LEU A 40 7.88 -9.14 -1.32
N GLU A 41 8.88 -8.28 -1.48
CA GLU A 41 10.28 -8.73 -1.58
C GLU A 41 10.72 -9.49 -0.35
N LEU A 42 10.38 -8.99 0.84
CA LEU A 42 10.73 -9.66 2.08
C LEU A 42 10.05 -11.01 2.23
N SER A 43 8.84 -11.14 1.70
CA SER A 43 8.08 -12.38 1.82
C SER A 43 8.54 -13.46 0.85
N GLN A 44 9.11 -13.08 -0.30
CA GLN A 44 9.48 -14.03 -1.34
C GLN A 44 10.36 -15.19 -0.85
N PRO A 45 11.42 -14.95 -0.07
CA PRO A 45 12.23 -16.07 0.43
C PRO A 45 11.50 -16.98 1.41
N LEU A 46 10.42 -16.50 2.00
CA LEU A 46 9.67 -17.23 3.03
C LEU A 46 8.52 -18.05 2.45
N VAL A 47 8.16 -17.79 1.21
CA VAL A 47 7.06 -18.51 0.55
C VAL A 47 7.51 -19.93 0.23
N PRO A 48 6.72 -20.96 0.59
CA PRO A 48 7.05 -22.33 0.23
C PRO A 48 7.20 -22.48 -1.28
N VAL A 49 8.28 -23.13 -1.70
CA VAL A 49 8.58 -23.32 -3.12
C VAL A 49 8.43 -24.79 -3.45
N ASP A 50 7.20 -25.20 -3.73
CA ASP A 50 6.92 -26.56 -4.16
C ASP A 50 7.04 -26.66 -5.67
N THR A 51 6.20 -25.87 -6.36
CA THR A 51 6.23 -25.77 -7.81
C THR A 51 6.64 -24.38 -8.29
N GLY A 52 6.83 -23.45 -7.37
CA GLY A 52 7.09 -22.04 -7.67
C GLY A 52 5.85 -21.23 -7.97
N ARG A 53 4.71 -21.87 -8.13
CA ARG A 53 3.46 -21.17 -8.47
C ARG A 53 3.03 -20.16 -7.43
N LEU A 54 3.08 -20.55 -6.17
CA LEU A 54 2.67 -19.67 -5.08
C LEU A 54 3.58 -18.45 -5.04
N LYS A 55 4.88 -18.67 -5.11
CA LYS A 55 5.86 -17.59 -5.10
C LYS A 55 5.69 -16.64 -6.29
N GLU A 56 5.47 -17.20 -7.47
CA GLU A 56 5.27 -16.42 -8.69
C GLU A 56 3.96 -15.64 -8.68
N SER A 57 2.99 -16.09 -7.90
CA SER A 57 1.69 -15.42 -7.83
C SER A 57 1.71 -14.15 -6.98
N GLY A 58 2.80 -13.90 -6.26
CA GLY A 58 2.91 -12.72 -5.40
C GLY A 58 2.77 -11.43 -6.20
N GLN A 59 1.90 -10.55 -5.73
CA GLN A 59 1.67 -9.27 -6.40
C GLN A 59 1.17 -8.21 -5.44
N VAL A 60 1.33 -6.97 -5.87
CA VAL A 60 0.79 -5.81 -5.18
C VAL A 60 -0.43 -5.34 -5.96
N VAL A 61 -1.53 -5.16 -5.25
CA VAL A 61 -2.80 -4.72 -5.83
C VAL A 61 -3.25 -3.44 -5.16
N GLU A 62 -3.45 -2.39 -5.94
CA GLU A 62 -4.00 -1.14 -5.45
C GLU A 62 -5.52 -1.21 -5.52
N GLU A 63 -6.18 -1.07 -4.39
CA GLU A 63 -7.63 -0.99 -4.34
C GLU A 63 -8.10 0.44 -4.56
N ASP A 64 -7.50 1.35 -3.82
CA ASP A 64 -7.75 2.78 -3.95
C ASP A 64 -6.52 3.56 -3.45
N SER A 65 -6.64 4.88 -3.32
CA SER A 65 -5.51 5.73 -2.94
C SER A 65 -5.02 5.50 -1.51
N SER A 66 -5.79 4.82 -0.69
CA SER A 66 -5.47 4.59 0.72
C SER A 66 -5.34 3.13 1.10
N THR A 67 -5.56 2.22 0.16
CA THR A 67 -5.54 0.79 0.44
C THR A 67 -4.79 0.02 -0.64
N VAL A 68 -3.79 -0.71 -0.20
CA VAL A 68 -2.95 -1.54 -1.09
C VAL A 68 -2.85 -2.92 -0.47
N TYR A 69 -2.97 -3.95 -1.27
CA TYR A 69 -2.86 -5.33 -0.84
C TYR A 69 -1.61 -5.99 -1.40
N VAL A 70 -1.05 -6.88 -0.61
CA VAL A 70 -0.05 -7.85 -1.08
C VAL A 70 -0.75 -9.20 -1.09
N THR A 71 -0.79 -9.85 -2.22
CA THR A 71 -1.55 -11.09 -2.38
C THR A 71 -0.71 -12.20 -2.97
N TYR A 72 -1.04 -13.42 -2.56
CA TYR A 72 -0.55 -14.65 -3.15
C TYR A 72 -1.74 -15.55 -3.44
N GLU A 73 -1.78 -16.12 -4.63
CA GLU A 73 -2.83 -17.04 -5.04
C GLU A 73 -2.20 -18.18 -5.81
N ALA A 74 -2.60 -19.40 -5.50
CA ALA A 74 -2.15 -20.56 -6.26
C ALA A 74 -3.26 -21.58 -6.37
N PHE A 75 -3.40 -22.13 -7.58
CA PHE A 75 -4.40 -23.14 -7.88
C PHE A 75 -3.72 -24.41 -8.34
N ASN A 76 -4.32 -25.54 -8.01
CA ASN A 76 -3.91 -26.81 -8.58
C ASN A 76 -4.49 -26.89 -9.98
N PRO A 77 -3.66 -26.93 -11.03
CA PRO A 77 -4.15 -26.91 -12.40
C PRO A 77 -4.92 -28.16 -12.80
N GLU A 78 -4.71 -29.28 -12.10
CA GLU A 78 -5.41 -30.52 -12.41
C GLU A 78 -6.83 -30.55 -11.88
N THR A 79 -7.03 -30.02 -10.68
CA THR A 79 -8.33 -30.01 -10.03
C THR A 79 -9.04 -28.66 -10.07
N GLY A 80 -8.31 -27.60 -10.43
CA GLY A 80 -8.82 -26.23 -10.35
C GLY A 80 -8.98 -25.75 -8.91
N TYR A 81 -8.54 -26.53 -7.96
CA TYR A 81 -8.68 -26.21 -6.56
C TYR A 81 -7.54 -25.31 -6.11
N GLU A 82 -7.90 -24.26 -5.40
CA GLU A 82 -6.94 -23.35 -4.80
C GLU A 82 -6.32 -24.04 -3.59
N TYR A 83 -5.04 -24.44 -3.70
CA TYR A 83 -4.38 -25.13 -2.63
C TYR A 83 -3.69 -24.21 -1.64
N ALA A 84 -3.58 -22.95 -1.98
CA ALA A 84 -3.10 -21.93 -1.07
C ALA A 84 -4.22 -20.90 -0.94
N PRO A 85 -4.74 -20.69 0.27
CA PRO A 85 -5.79 -19.70 0.45
C PRO A 85 -5.30 -18.35 -0.04
N ILE A 86 -6.22 -17.56 -0.54
CA ILE A 86 -5.92 -16.19 -0.93
C ILE A 86 -5.39 -15.47 0.30
N GLN A 87 -4.18 -14.96 0.17
CA GLN A 87 -3.53 -14.25 1.26
C GLN A 87 -3.57 -12.77 0.97
N HIS A 88 -4.35 -12.07 1.75
CA HIS A 88 -4.47 -10.64 1.65
C HIS A 88 -3.89 -9.99 2.88
N GLU A 89 -2.84 -9.21 2.67
CA GLU A 89 -2.31 -8.37 3.71
C GLU A 89 -2.48 -6.94 3.27
N ALA A 90 -3.40 -6.25 3.91
CA ALA A 90 -3.56 -4.82 3.69
C ALA A 90 -2.65 -4.08 4.64
N LEU A 91 -2.00 -3.03 4.16
CA LEU A 91 -1.15 -2.23 5.02
C LEU A 91 -1.93 -1.46 6.08
N ASP A 92 -3.25 -1.49 6.02
CA ASP A 92 -4.12 -0.96 7.05
C ASP A 92 -4.39 -1.97 8.17
N PHE A 93 -3.65 -3.07 8.22
CA PHE A 93 -3.69 -4.12 9.24
C PHE A 93 -4.81 -5.13 9.10
N HIS A 94 -5.45 -5.20 7.95
CA HIS A 94 -6.37 -6.30 7.67
C HIS A 94 -5.58 -7.45 7.10
N HIS A 95 -5.54 -8.56 7.79
CA HIS A 95 -4.88 -9.75 7.28
C HIS A 95 -5.67 -10.99 7.65
N ASN A 96 -5.59 -11.98 6.79
CA ASN A 96 -6.14 -13.28 7.04
C ASN A 96 -5.18 -14.08 7.89
N ILE A 97 -5.63 -14.40 9.07
CA ILE A 97 -4.83 -15.16 10.01
C ILE A 97 -4.78 -16.60 9.57
N GLY A 98 -3.66 -17.22 9.77
CA GLY A 98 -3.57 -18.65 9.71
C GLY A 98 -2.62 -19.20 8.67
N GLN A 99 -2.51 -18.62 7.50
CA GLN A 99 -1.66 -19.16 6.46
C GLN A 99 -0.70 -18.16 5.83
N ALA A 100 -0.75 -16.93 6.29
CA ALA A 100 0.05 -15.87 5.73
C ALA A 100 1.29 -15.55 6.56
N LYS A 101 1.89 -16.55 7.18
CA LYS A 101 3.08 -16.30 8.00
C LYS A 101 4.21 -15.71 7.18
N TYR A 102 4.31 -16.09 5.92
CA TYR A 102 5.31 -15.53 5.04
C TYR A 102 5.03 -14.06 4.67
N LEU A 103 3.84 -13.56 4.94
CA LEU A 103 3.51 -12.13 4.84
C LEU A 103 3.44 -11.49 6.22
N GLU A 104 2.75 -12.13 7.16
CA GLU A 104 2.56 -11.62 8.51
C GLU A 104 3.87 -11.41 9.25
N GLU A 105 4.75 -12.39 9.22
CA GLU A 105 6.01 -12.32 9.94
C GLU A 105 6.89 -11.17 9.46
N PRO A 106 7.20 -11.04 8.17
CA PRO A 106 8.01 -9.91 7.71
C PRO A 106 7.31 -8.57 7.90
N PHE A 107 5.97 -8.55 7.82
CA PHE A 107 5.20 -7.33 8.09
C PHE A 107 5.42 -6.85 9.52
N MET A 108 5.24 -7.74 10.49
CA MET A 108 5.38 -7.40 11.90
C MET A 108 6.82 -7.05 12.26
N MET A 109 7.78 -7.76 11.70
CA MET A 109 9.19 -7.52 12.00
C MET A 109 9.73 -6.25 11.34
N ASN A 110 9.09 -5.77 10.30
CA ASN A 110 9.55 -4.62 9.55
C ASN A 110 8.55 -3.47 9.55
N LEU A 111 7.63 -3.48 10.52
CA LEU A 111 6.57 -2.47 10.60
C LEU A 111 7.13 -1.05 10.61
N ASP A 112 8.16 -0.80 11.40
CA ASP A 112 8.78 0.53 11.48
C ASP A 112 9.32 0.98 10.13
N LYS A 113 9.94 0.06 9.40
CA LYS A 113 10.47 0.36 8.07
C LYS A 113 9.36 0.65 7.07
N LEU A 114 8.29 -0.12 7.13
CA LEU A 114 7.14 0.08 6.25
C LEU A 114 6.50 1.44 6.49
N VAL A 115 6.31 1.80 7.76
CA VAL A 115 5.78 3.10 8.14
C VAL A 115 6.71 4.22 7.65
N GLU A 116 8.01 4.04 7.79
CA GLU A 116 9.01 5.00 7.33
C GLU A 116 8.93 5.23 5.83
N ILE A 117 8.74 4.17 5.04
CA ILE A 117 8.60 4.27 3.58
C ILE A 117 7.38 5.11 3.22
N VAL A 118 6.24 4.84 3.85
CA VAL A 118 5.00 5.59 3.60
C VAL A 118 5.16 7.04 4.03
N ALA A 119 5.69 7.26 5.23
CA ALA A 119 5.86 8.60 5.78
C ALA A 119 6.81 9.45 4.94
N GLY A 120 7.87 8.85 4.42
CA GLY A 120 8.82 9.55 3.56
C GLY A 120 8.18 10.09 2.30
N LYS A 121 7.35 9.28 1.65
CA LYS A 121 6.64 9.71 0.44
C LYS A 121 5.55 10.72 0.73
N THR A 122 4.88 10.57 1.87
CA THR A 122 3.88 11.55 2.31
C THR A 122 4.54 12.91 2.52
N LYS A 123 5.70 12.91 3.15
CA LYS A 123 6.46 14.14 3.39
C LYS A 123 6.88 14.79 2.07
N GLU A 124 7.32 14.01 1.10
CA GLU A 124 7.64 14.54 -0.23
C GLU A 124 6.43 15.27 -0.84
N GLY A 125 5.23 14.72 -0.65
CA GLY A 125 4.00 15.35 -1.10
C GLY A 125 3.74 16.68 -0.39
N VAL A 126 4.03 16.74 0.90
CA VAL A 126 3.88 17.97 1.68
C VAL A 126 4.84 19.04 1.17
N ASP A 127 6.06 18.65 0.81
CA ASP A 127 7.13 19.56 0.42
C ASP A 127 7.01 20.09 -1.02
N LYS A 128 6.12 19.52 -1.81
CA LYS A 128 5.90 19.98 -3.19
C LYS A 128 5.16 21.29 -3.31
#